data_1682d98e1cbaeab78802daa6b4ea1455
#
_entry.id   1682d98e1cbaeab78802daa6b4ea1455
#
_cell.length_a   1.000
_cell.length_b   1.000
_cell.length_c   1.000
_cell.angle_alpha   90.00
_cell.angle_beta   90.00
_cell.angle_gamma   90.00
#
_symmetry.space_group_name_H-M   'P 1'
#
loop_
_entity.id
_entity.type
_entity.pdbx_description
1 polymer ?
#
loop_
_entity_poly.entity_id
_entity_poly.type
_entity_poly.pdbx_seq_one_letter_code
_entity_poly.pdbx_strand_id
1 'polypeptide(L)'
;IRRQRQMCIRDSIVMAKFVYRMQNILDIKNKLEIQAKNSYAVARMRLNKEEEKLDGLFAQKKAYEDAYRQQLSGSIDVRQINICKNAIELSKNMIKKQLVEVKVASLNLEAAQKRLGEIMKERKIQEKLREKAYEEFLQELNDQEKKEIDELVSFRFEQEE
;
A
#
# COMPACT_ATOMS: atom_id res chain seq x y z
N ILE A 1 -52.04 -2.13 -30.63
CA ILE A 1 -51.20 -3.35 -30.67
C ILE A 1 -49.81 -3.06 -31.26
N ARG A 2 -49.61 -2.09 -32.17
CA ARG A 2 -48.31 -1.76 -32.74
C ARG A 2 -47.30 -1.06 -31.77
N ARG A 3 -47.75 -0.37 -30.74
CA ARG A 3 -46.89 0.34 -29.76
C ARG A 3 -46.24 -0.59 -28.70
N GLN A 4 -46.80 -1.76 -28.45
CA GLN A 4 -46.24 -2.69 -27.46
C GLN A 4 -45.03 -3.50 -27.94
N ARG A 5 -44.86 -3.72 -29.26
CA ARG A 5 -43.71 -4.46 -29.79
C ARG A 5 -42.41 -3.66 -29.80
N GLN A 6 -42.46 -2.32 -29.87
CA GLN A 6 -41.26 -1.46 -29.83
C GLN A 6 -40.68 -1.29 -28.43
N MET A 7 -41.46 -1.51 -27.36
CA MET A 7 -40.95 -1.45 -25.99
C MET A 7 -40.14 -2.69 -25.59
N CYS A 8 -40.45 -3.88 -26.10
CA CYS A 8 -39.77 -5.11 -25.71
C CYS A 8 -38.34 -5.27 -26.26
N ILE A 9 -38.02 -4.65 -27.39
CA ILE A 9 -36.69 -4.75 -28.01
C ILE A 9 -35.68 -3.82 -27.29
N ARG A 10 -36.16 -2.69 -26.82
CA ARG A 10 -35.34 -1.70 -26.10
C ARG A 10 -34.95 -2.16 -24.69
N ASP A 11 -35.78 -2.97 -24.05
CA ASP A 11 -35.54 -3.47 -22.70
C ASP A 11 -34.61 -4.69 -22.65
N SER A 12 -34.47 -5.46 -23.74
CA SER A 12 -33.57 -6.61 -23.79
C SER A 12 -32.10 -6.22 -23.99
N ILE A 13 -31.80 -5.10 -24.63
CA ILE A 13 -30.43 -4.62 -24.86
C ILE A 13 -29.87 -3.94 -23.60
N VAL A 14 -30.72 -3.34 -22.76
CA VAL A 14 -30.32 -2.64 -21.51
C VAL A 14 -29.87 -3.61 -20.39
N MET A 15 -30.08 -4.91 -20.54
CA MET A 15 -29.80 -5.93 -19.52
C MET A 15 -28.45 -6.65 -19.67
N ALA A 16 -27.59 -6.30 -20.63
CA ALA A 16 -26.25 -6.88 -20.72
C ALA A 16 -25.36 -6.34 -19.59
N LYS A 17 -25.32 -7.05 -18.47
CA LYS A 17 -24.50 -6.69 -17.32
C LYS A 17 -23.06 -7.15 -17.55
N PHE A 18 -22.12 -6.21 -17.57
CA PHE A 18 -20.70 -6.56 -17.60
C PHE A 18 -20.31 -7.40 -16.37
N VAL A 19 -19.75 -8.57 -16.58
CA VAL A 19 -19.21 -9.45 -15.55
C VAL A 19 -17.76 -9.71 -15.85
N TYR A 20 -16.86 -9.13 -15.03
CA TYR A 20 -15.44 -9.40 -15.18
C TYR A 20 -15.08 -10.79 -14.65
N ARG A 21 -14.63 -11.68 -15.54
CA ARG A 21 -14.33 -13.09 -15.21
C ARG A 21 -13.28 -13.23 -14.09
N MET A 22 -12.34 -12.28 -13.98
CA MET A 22 -11.26 -12.28 -12.99
C MET A 22 -11.51 -11.34 -11.79
N GLN A 23 -12.75 -10.95 -11.53
CA GLN A 23 -13.09 -10.04 -10.43
C GLN A 23 -12.58 -10.57 -9.09
N ASN A 24 -12.69 -11.89 -8.85
CA ASN A 24 -12.19 -12.50 -7.61
C ASN A 24 -10.68 -12.32 -7.42
N ILE A 25 -9.90 -12.35 -8.51
CA ILE A 25 -8.44 -12.13 -8.47
C ILE A 25 -8.16 -10.67 -8.09
N LEU A 26 -8.86 -9.72 -8.69
CA LEU A 26 -8.73 -8.30 -8.37
C LEU A 26 -9.08 -8.05 -6.89
N ASP A 27 -10.13 -8.66 -6.37
CA ASP A 27 -10.55 -8.53 -4.97
C ASP A 27 -9.51 -9.11 -4.01
N ILE A 28 -8.88 -10.24 -4.37
CA ILE A 28 -7.76 -10.80 -3.61
C ILE A 28 -6.57 -9.84 -3.62
N LYS A 29 -6.21 -9.26 -4.79
CA LYS A 29 -5.10 -8.30 -4.88
C LYS A 29 -5.36 -7.03 -4.06
N ASN A 30 -6.60 -6.54 -4.02
CA ASN A 30 -7.00 -5.43 -3.17
C ASN A 30 -6.81 -5.75 -1.67
N LYS A 31 -7.23 -6.95 -1.23
CA LYS A 31 -7.04 -7.41 0.15
C LYS A 31 -5.55 -7.54 0.52
N LEU A 32 -4.75 -8.08 -0.40
CA LEU A 32 -3.29 -8.20 -0.21
C LEU A 32 -2.61 -6.83 -0.10
N GLU A 33 -3.06 -5.84 -0.88
CA GLU A 33 -2.54 -4.47 -0.78
C GLU A 33 -2.85 -3.85 0.59
N ILE A 34 -4.08 -4.02 1.10
CA ILE A 34 -4.45 -3.55 2.45
C ILE A 34 -3.56 -4.21 3.51
N GLN A 35 -3.34 -5.51 3.41
CA GLN A 35 -2.47 -6.24 4.32
C GLN A 35 -1.01 -5.76 4.24
N ALA A 36 -0.50 -5.51 3.04
CA ALA A 36 0.86 -5.00 2.85
C ALA A 36 1.02 -3.55 3.37
N LYS A 37 -0.01 -2.68 3.20
CA LYS A 37 -0.04 -1.35 3.79
C LYS A 37 0.02 -1.40 5.32
N ASN A 38 -0.75 -2.30 5.93
CA ASN A 38 -0.72 -2.49 7.38
C ASN A 38 0.66 -2.99 7.85
N SER A 39 1.27 -3.93 7.14
CA SER A 39 2.62 -4.43 7.45
C SER A 39 3.67 -3.32 7.35
N TYR A 40 3.58 -2.47 6.32
CA TYR A 40 4.44 -1.30 6.17
C TYR A 40 4.27 -0.30 7.33
N ALA A 41 3.02 0.00 7.70
CA ALA A 41 2.73 0.91 8.80
C ALA A 41 3.30 0.40 10.14
N VAL A 42 3.15 -0.90 10.42
CA VAL A 42 3.72 -1.54 11.63
C VAL A 42 5.25 -1.48 11.62
N ALA A 43 5.88 -1.77 10.48
CA ALA A 43 7.34 -1.68 10.35
C ALA A 43 7.84 -0.24 10.55
N ARG A 44 7.11 0.76 10.04
CA ARG A 44 7.42 2.18 10.23
C ARG A 44 7.32 2.60 11.69
N MET A 45 6.24 2.21 12.36
CA MET A 45 6.06 2.48 13.79
C MET A 45 7.17 1.85 14.63
N ARG A 46 7.60 0.63 14.27
CA ARG A 46 8.70 -0.05 14.97
C ARG A 46 10.02 0.71 14.78
N LEU A 47 10.34 1.16 13.58
CA LEU A 47 11.55 1.96 13.33
C LEU A 47 11.52 3.24 14.16
N ASN A 48 10.45 4.01 14.11
CA ASN A 48 10.33 5.25 14.90
C ASN A 48 10.54 4.99 16.40
N LYS A 49 9.96 3.91 16.92
CA LYS A 49 10.13 3.53 18.34
C LYS A 49 11.59 3.19 18.69
N GLU A 50 12.31 2.50 17.80
CA GLU A 50 13.72 2.17 18.04
C GLU A 50 14.62 3.43 17.89
N GLU A 51 14.29 4.36 16.99
CA GLU A 51 14.94 5.66 16.88
C GLU A 51 14.72 6.52 18.13
N GLU A 52 13.48 6.60 18.66
CA GLU A 52 13.20 7.32 19.92
C GLU A 52 14.00 6.76 21.10
N LYS A 53 14.14 5.44 21.19
CA LYS A 53 14.99 4.83 22.24
C LYS A 53 16.46 5.21 22.07
N LEU A 54 16.94 5.27 20.84
CA LEU A 54 18.30 5.66 20.53
C LEU A 54 18.55 7.12 20.95
N ASP A 55 17.63 8.02 20.61
CA ASP A 55 17.69 9.44 21.00
C ASP A 55 17.66 9.59 22.52
N GLY A 56 16.83 8.82 23.22
CA GLY A 56 16.82 8.76 24.68
C GLY A 56 18.17 8.33 25.27
N LEU A 57 18.82 7.33 24.70
CA LEU A 57 20.14 6.88 25.14
C LEU A 57 21.23 7.92 24.87
N PHE A 58 21.18 8.66 23.76
CA PHE A 58 22.07 9.78 23.50
C PHE A 58 21.89 10.92 24.49
N ALA A 59 20.63 11.30 24.80
CA ALA A 59 20.32 12.30 25.79
C ALA A 59 20.83 11.90 27.19
N GLN A 60 20.63 10.63 27.58
CA GLN A 60 21.13 10.08 28.84
C GLN A 60 22.65 10.11 28.92
N LYS A 61 23.34 9.68 27.86
CA LYS A 61 24.81 9.74 27.76
C LYS A 61 25.29 11.18 27.93
N LYS A 62 24.67 12.14 27.25
CA LYS A 62 25.01 13.56 27.37
C LYS A 62 24.87 14.09 28.80
N ALA A 63 23.78 13.72 29.47
CA ALA A 63 23.57 14.09 30.85
C ALA A 63 24.68 13.55 31.79
N TYR A 64 25.16 12.32 31.58
CA TYR A 64 26.27 11.77 32.32
C TYR A 64 27.62 12.47 31.97
N GLU A 65 27.81 12.86 30.73
CA GLU A 65 29.02 13.64 30.34
C GLU A 65 29.00 15.03 30.95
N ASP A 66 27.88 15.71 31.01
CA ASP A 66 27.71 17.01 31.64
C ASP A 66 27.92 16.93 33.17
N ALA A 67 27.37 15.91 33.82
CA ALA A 67 27.61 15.63 35.22
C ALA A 67 29.09 15.35 35.50
N TYR A 68 29.75 14.58 34.64
CA TYR A 68 31.20 14.31 34.73
C TYR A 68 32.01 15.61 34.63
N ARG A 69 31.70 16.53 33.72
CA ARG A 69 32.38 17.84 33.59
C ARG A 69 32.20 18.72 34.83
N GLN A 70 30.96 18.72 35.40
CA GLN A 70 30.70 19.48 36.61
C GLN A 70 31.53 19.00 37.81
N GLN A 71 31.71 17.67 37.95
CA GLN A 71 32.55 17.11 39.02
C GLN A 71 34.04 17.42 38.85
N LEU A 72 34.50 17.69 37.64
CA LEU A 72 35.89 18.10 37.37
C LEU A 72 36.15 19.58 37.64
N SER A 73 35.08 20.43 37.60
CA SER A 73 35.22 21.90 37.80
C SER A 73 35.00 22.33 39.28
N GLY A 74 34.53 21.41 40.16
CA GLY A 74 34.27 21.67 41.58
C GLY A 74 35.22 20.97 42.54
N SER A 75 34.75 20.63 43.76
CA SER A 75 35.50 19.77 44.66
C SER A 75 35.59 18.35 44.06
N ILE A 76 36.81 17.90 43.84
CA ILE A 76 37.03 16.60 43.16
C ILE A 76 36.66 15.43 44.08
N ASP A 77 35.55 14.74 43.76
CA ASP A 77 35.16 13.47 44.36
C ASP A 77 35.48 12.33 43.40
N VAL A 78 36.58 11.61 43.64
CA VAL A 78 37.03 10.50 42.82
C VAL A 78 36.01 9.38 42.69
N ARG A 79 35.17 9.17 43.71
CA ARG A 79 34.11 8.15 43.69
C ARG A 79 33.02 8.54 42.68
N GLN A 80 32.52 9.77 42.72
CA GLN A 80 31.52 10.28 41.77
C GLN A 80 32.03 10.32 40.33
N ILE A 81 33.28 10.71 40.15
CA ILE A 81 33.95 10.70 38.85
C ILE A 81 33.97 9.31 38.25
N ASN A 82 34.31 8.28 39.04
CA ASN A 82 34.31 6.87 38.58
C ASN A 82 32.89 6.36 38.26
N ILE A 83 31.88 6.75 39.04
CA ILE A 83 30.47 6.42 38.76
C ILE A 83 30.05 7.00 37.41
N CYS A 84 30.29 8.29 37.16
CA CYS A 84 29.94 8.93 35.90
C CYS A 84 30.69 8.29 34.70
N LYS A 85 31.97 7.98 34.84
CA LYS A 85 32.78 7.30 33.81
C LYS A 85 32.21 5.93 33.46
N ASN A 86 31.86 5.14 34.46
CA ASN A 86 31.26 3.81 34.24
C ASN A 86 29.86 3.93 33.60
N ALA A 87 29.03 4.93 33.98
CA ALA A 87 27.73 5.19 33.38
C ALA A 87 27.86 5.61 31.89
N ILE A 88 28.85 6.42 31.56
CA ILE A 88 29.13 6.80 30.17
C ILE A 88 29.52 5.57 29.34
N GLU A 89 30.40 4.72 29.88
CA GLU A 89 30.84 3.50 29.16
C GLU A 89 29.66 2.50 28.95
N LEU A 90 28.85 2.31 29.97
CA LEU A 90 27.62 1.52 29.87
C LEU A 90 26.69 2.09 28.80
N SER A 91 26.44 3.41 28.80
CA SER A 91 25.61 4.10 27.82
C SER A 91 26.13 3.91 26.40
N LYS A 92 27.44 3.99 26.18
CA LYS A 92 28.07 3.72 24.87
C LYS A 92 27.77 2.29 24.39
N ASN A 93 27.84 1.30 25.28
CA ASN A 93 27.55 -0.09 24.93
C ASN A 93 26.06 -0.29 24.63
N MET A 94 25.17 0.38 25.36
CA MET A 94 23.73 0.36 25.07
C MET A 94 23.41 1.01 23.73
N ILE A 95 24.04 2.16 23.41
CA ILE A 95 23.89 2.83 22.10
C ILE A 95 24.34 1.92 20.97
N LYS A 96 25.48 1.23 21.09
CA LYS A 96 25.93 0.27 20.07
C LYS A 96 24.92 -0.83 19.80
N LYS A 97 24.34 -1.40 20.87
CA LYS A 97 23.28 -2.43 20.73
C LYS A 97 22.03 -1.86 20.06
N GLN A 98 21.59 -0.65 20.49
CA GLN A 98 20.41 -0.01 19.93
C GLN A 98 20.58 0.36 18.45
N LEU A 99 21.79 0.76 18.02
CA LEU A 99 22.08 1.01 16.61
C LEU A 99 21.86 -0.23 15.74
N VAL A 100 22.16 -1.42 16.25
CA VAL A 100 21.88 -2.67 15.54
C VAL A 100 20.37 -2.89 15.42
N GLU A 101 19.60 -2.64 16.48
CA GLU A 101 18.13 -2.76 16.44
C GLU A 101 17.50 -1.77 15.45
N VAL A 102 17.95 -0.52 15.44
CA VAL A 102 17.52 0.48 14.43
C VAL A 102 17.84 0.00 13.02
N LYS A 103 19.04 -0.56 12.80
CA LYS A 103 19.43 -1.10 11.50
C LYS A 103 18.53 -2.27 11.07
N VAL A 104 18.22 -3.19 11.97
CA VAL A 104 17.31 -4.31 11.71
C VAL A 104 15.91 -3.79 11.38
N ALA A 105 15.40 -2.82 12.15
CA ALA A 105 14.11 -2.20 11.91
C ALA A 105 14.06 -1.48 10.55
N SER A 106 15.12 -0.79 10.16
CA SER A 106 15.21 -0.12 8.85
C SER A 106 15.19 -1.11 7.68
N LEU A 107 15.90 -2.24 7.79
CA LEU A 107 15.88 -3.31 6.78
C LEU A 107 14.49 -3.95 6.65
N ASN A 108 13.81 -4.15 7.78
CA ASN A 108 12.45 -4.67 7.78
C ASN A 108 11.45 -3.71 7.11
N LEU A 109 11.61 -2.39 7.33
CA LEU A 109 10.82 -1.37 6.67
C LEU A 109 11.05 -1.37 5.15
N GLU A 110 12.31 -1.45 4.72
CA GLU A 110 12.67 -1.51 3.30
C GLU A 110 12.06 -2.74 2.62
N ALA A 111 12.14 -3.91 3.27
CA ALA A 111 11.52 -5.13 2.77
C ALA A 111 9.99 -5.01 2.66
N ALA A 112 9.33 -4.42 3.67
CA ALA A 112 7.90 -4.18 3.65
C ALA A 112 7.49 -3.19 2.55
N GLN A 113 8.27 -2.14 2.32
CA GLN A 113 8.07 -1.15 1.26
C GLN A 113 8.19 -1.79 -0.13
N LYS A 114 9.21 -2.61 -0.35
CA LYS A 114 9.40 -3.34 -1.62
C LYS A 114 8.22 -4.24 -1.91
N ARG A 115 7.81 -5.04 -0.92
CA ARG A 115 6.65 -5.94 -1.04
C ARG A 115 5.36 -5.19 -1.35
N LEU A 116 5.11 -4.06 -0.69
CA LEU A 116 3.95 -3.20 -0.98
C LEU A 116 3.99 -2.70 -2.43
N GLY A 117 5.15 -2.24 -2.90
CA GLY A 117 5.35 -1.78 -4.28
C GLY A 117 5.07 -2.86 -5.33
N GLU A 118 5.48 -4.10 -5.06
CA GLU A 118 5.21 -5.26 -5.94
C GLU A 118 3.70 -5.56 -6.02
N ILE A 119 3.04 -5.65 -4.87
CA ILE A 119 1.59 -5.92 -4.80
C ILE A 119 0.78 -4.79 -5.49
N MET A 120 1.16 -3.53 -5.30
CA MET A 120 0.52 -2.38 -5.97
C MET A 120 0.66 -2.46 -7.49
N LYS A 121 1.82 -2.88 -8.01
CA LYS A 121 2.01 -3.09 -9.46
C LYS A 121 1.11 -4.20 -9.99
N GLU A 122 1.05 -5.32 -9.28
CA GLU A 122 0.19 -6.45 -9.66
C GLU A 122 -1.30 -6.08 -9.67
N ARG A 123 -1.76 -5.32 -8.65
CA ARG A 123 -3.13 -4.81 -8.62
C ARG A 123 -3.44 -3.90 -9.80
N LYS A 124 -2.53 -2.96 -10.10
CA LYS A 124 -2.69 -2.05 -11.25
C LYS A 124 -2.76 -2.80 -12.59
N ILE A 125 -2.02 -3.89 -12.73
CA ILE A 125 -2.10 -4.73 -13.94
C ILE A 125 -3.51 -5.35 -14.04
N GLN A 126 -4.04 -5.89 -12.94
CA GLN A 126 -5.39 -6.46 -12.92
C GLN A 126 -6.49 -5.41 -13.18
N GLU A 127 -6.33 -4.19 -12.69
CA GLU A 127 -7.25 -3.09 -12.99
C GLU A 127 -7.24 -2.75 -14.49
N LYS A 128 -6.06 -2.63 -15.10
CA LYS A 128 -5.96 -2.38 -16.55
C LYS A 128 -6.55 -3.51 -17.40
N LEU A 129 -6.41 -4.75 -16.96
CA LEU A 129 -7.05 -5.88 -17.65
C LEU A 129 -8.57 -5.80 -17.55
N ARG A 130 -9.11 -5.38 -16.40
CA ARG A 130 -10.54 -5.14 -16.25
C ARG A 130 -11.04 -4.00 -17.13
N GLU A 131 -10.29 -2.89 -17.20
CA GLU A 131 -10.61 -1.76 -18.08
C GLU A 131 -10.68 -2.19 -19.55
N LYS A 132 -9.67 -2.93 -20.03
CA LYS A 132 -9.68 -3.48 -21.39
C LYS A 132 -10.85 -4.41 -21.65
N ALA A 133 -11.12 -5.33 -20.73
CA ALA A 133 -12.26 -6.24 -20.88
C ALA A 133 -13.59 -5.47 -20.91
N TYR A 134 -13.70 -4.36 -20.21
CA TYR A 134 -14.87 -3.49 -20.26
C TYR A 134 -14.98 -2.74 -21.60
N GLU A 135 -13.87 -2.24 -22.14
CA GLU A 135 -13.83 -1.60 -23.45
C GLU A 135 -14.20 -2.60 -24.58
N GLU A 136 -13.69 -3.82 -24.53
CA GLU A 136 -14.04 -4.91 -25.45
C GLU A 136 -15.55 -5.23 -25.37
N PHE A 137 -16.09 -5.33 -24.17
CA PHE A 137 -17.51 -5.54 -23.96
C PHE A 137 -18.37 -4.43 -24.57
N LEU A 138 -17.97 -3.15 -24.42
CA LEU A 138 -18.67 -2.03 -25.04
C LEU A 138 -18.60 -2.07 -26.57
N GLN A 139 -17.46 -2.49 -27.14
CA GLN A 139 -17.32 -2.66 -28.58
C GLN A 139 -18.23 -3.77 -29.11
N GLU A 140 -18.27 -4.92 -28.42
CA GLU A 140 -19.15 -6.03 -28.78
C GLU A 140 -20.63 -5.61 -28.74
N LEU A 141 -21.06 -4.84 -27.74
CA LEU A 141 -22.44 -4.31 -27.68
C LEU A 141 -22.74 -3.39 -28.86
N ASN A 142 -21.84 -2.46 -29.17
CA ASN A 142 -22.01 -1.56 -30.32
C ASN A 142 -22.09 -2.33 -31.64
N ASP A 143 -21.28 -3.36 -31.81
CA ASP A 143 -21.28 -4.17 -33.04
C ASP A 143 -22.53 -5.04 -33.14
N GLN A 144 -23.08 -5.50 -31.99
CA GLN A 144 -24.38 -6.19 -31.98
C GLN A 144 -25.51 -5.24 -32.35
N GLU A 145 -25.56 -4.04 -31.76
CA GLU A 145 -26.57 -3.03 -32.11
C GLU A 145 -26.53 -2.64 -33.59
N LYS A 146 -25.34 -2.50 -34.18
CA LYS A 146 -25.20 -2.23 -35.63
C LYS A 146 -25.75 -3.38 -36.48
N LYS A 147 -25.43 -4.62 -36.15
CA LYS A 147 -25.95 -5.81 -36.85
C LYS A 147 -27.48 -5.89 -36.79
N GLU A 148 -28.07 -5.66 -35.60
CA GLU A 148 -29.51 -5.64 -35.45
C GLU A 148 -30.15 -4.53 -36.29
N ILE A 149 -29.53 -3.35 -36.37
CA ILE A 149 -30.01 -2.25 -37.21
C ILE A 149 -29.90 -2.63 -38.70
N ASP A 150 -28.79 -3.20 -39.13
CA ASP A 150 -28.57 -3.62 -40.53
C ASP A 150 -29.55 -4.71 -40.93
N GLU A 151 -29.85 -5.69 -40.05
CA GLU A 151 -30.85 -6.72 -40.26
C GLU A 151 -32.27 -6.13 -40.38
N LEU A 152 -32.62 -5.16 -39.55
CA LEU A 152 -33.89 -4.48 -39.62
C LEU A 152 -34.06 -3.65 -40.91
N VAL A 153 -32.98 -3.03 -41.38
CA VAL A 153 -32.94 -2.25 -42.61
C VAL A 153 -33.11 -3.20 -43.81
N SER A 154 -32.36 -4.30 -43.90
CA SER A 154 -32.43 -5.25 -44.98
C SER A 154 -33.84 -5.92 -45.06
N PHE A 155 -34.43 -6.28 -43.91
CA PHE A 155 -35.78 -6.84 -43.87
C PHE A 155 -36.86 -5.85 -44.38
N ARG A 156 -36.65 -4.55 -44.18
CA ARG A 156 -37.57 -3.53 -44.72
C ARG A 156 -37.50 -3.43 -46.25
N PHE A 157 -36.27 -3.52 -46.81
CA PHE A 157 -36.08 -3.46 -48.27
C PHE A 157 -36.66 -4.68 -48.97
N GLU A 158 -36.64 -5.88 -48.37
CA GLU A 158 -37.26 -7.11 -48.91
C GLU A 158 -38.79 -7.07 -48.89
N GLN A 159 -39.41 -6.23 -48.09
CA GLN A 159 -40.88 -6.09 -48.04
C GLN A 159 -41.45 -5.01 -48.98
N GLU A 160 -40.62 -4.22 -49.60
CA GLU A 160 -40.99 -3.16 -50.54
C GLU A 160 -40.86 -3.60 -52.01
N GLU A 161 -40.34 -4.84 -52.33
CA GLU A 161 -40.41 -5.47 -53.64
C GLU A 161 -41.62 -6.42 -53.72
#